data_4c3f99915c7b82ac9dce057d5772c6d7
#
_entry.id   4c3f99915c7b82ac9dce057d5772c6d7
#
_cell.length_a   1.000
_cell.length_b   1.000
_cell.length_c   1.000
_cell.angle_alpha   90.00
_cell.angle_beta   90.00
_cell.angle_gamma   90.00
#
_symmetry.space_group_name_H-M   'P 1'
#
loop_
_entity.id
_entity.type
_entity.pdbx_description
1 polymer ?
#
loop_
_entity_poly.entity_id
_entity_poly.type
_entity_poly.pdbx_seq_one_letter_code
_entity_poly.pdbx_strand_id
1 'polypeptide(L)'
;MRYAIAGAGIVGLAVARRLLLDRPGCEVTVLEKEAEVAAHQTGHNSGVVHAGLYYTPGSLKATLCRRGGSLLREYAAEHGIPYEEAGKLVVAADAEEERRLRPLYETARANQVPGLTLLGPDGLRDIEPEARGRAALHSPHTAVIDFRQVALALARDIRDLGGEVRTGRAVNGVRQDAAGVLVTTGPMSAEPAGTGPGSTELRADRLILCGGLHSDRLARLAGGSPDPRIVPFRGEYYRLVPERAGLVRGLIYPVPDSRYPFLGVHLTRRIDGTVDVGPNALLSLAREGYRRRDLVLKDLAETLSWPGTLRMAGRHWKAGARQLPGALARGRFAAQARRYVPALEAADLRRVPAGVRAQAVGRDGALIDDFRIETTGRVTAVRNAPSPAATSCLAIAEHITARLDEPLP
;
A
#
# COMPACT_ATOMS: atom_id res chain seq x y z
N MET A 1 -12.72 4.63 27.69
CA MET A 1 -12.11 5.58 26.73
C MET A 1 -12.72 5.31 25.36
N ARG A 2 -13.11 6.37 24.62
CA ARG A 2 -13.76 6.27 23.30
C ARG A 2 -12.77 6.63 22.20
N TYR A 3 -12.63 5.76 21.22
CA TYR A 3 -11.77 5.93 20.05
C TYR A 3 -12.62 6.01 18.78
N ALA A 4 -12.37 7.02 17.97
CA ALA A 4 -12.89 7.09 16.60
C ALA A 4 -11.73 6.82 15.62
N ILE A 5 -12.00 6.06 14.57
CA ILE A 5 -11.02 5.74 13.52
C ILE A 5 -11.64 6.12 12.16
N ALA A 6 -10.97 6.96 11.39
CA ALA A 6 -11.41 7.34 10.05
C ALA A 6 -10.71 6.49 8.99
N GLY A 7 -11.47 5.67 8.29
CA GLY A 7 -11.06 4.76 7.23
C GLY A 7 -11.05 3.29 7.66
N ALA A 8 -11.88 2.47 7.00
CA ALA A 8 -11.95 1.01 7.15
C ALA A 8 -11.12 0.28 6.08
N GLY A 9 -9.97 0.84 5.71
CA GLY A 9 -8.90 0.11 5.07
C GLY A 9 -8.17 -0.79 6.07
N ILE A 10 -7.26 -1.64 5.59
CA ILE A 10 -6.59 -2.65 6.41
C ILE A 10 -5.84 -2.06 7.61
N VAL A 11 -5.26 -0.85 7.49
CA VAL A 11 -4.55 -0.19 8.61
C VAL A 11 -5.53 0.28 9.68
N GLY A 12 -6.64 0.93 9.31
CA GLY A 12 -7.65 1.40 10.26
C GLY A 12 -8.32 0.25 11.01
N LEU A 13 -8.64 -0.83 10.30
CA LEU A 13 -9.21 -2.04 10.90
C LEU A 13 -8.23 -2.72 11.86
N ALA A 14 -6.95 -2.82 11.48
CA ALA A 14 -5.92 -3.38 12.35
C ALA A 14 -5.75 -2.57 13.64
N VAL A 15 -5.76 -1.22 13.55
CA VAL A 15 -5.70 -0.32 14.72
C VAL A 15 -6.91 -0.50 15.61
N ALA A 16 -8.11 -0.57 15.03
CA ALA A 16 -9.35 -0.77 15.77
C ALA A 16 -9.33 -2.07 16.59
N ARG A 17 -9.01 -3.18 15.90
CA ARG A 17 -8.88 -4.48 16.56
C ARG A 17 -7.84 -4.45 17.69
N ARG A 18 -6.68 -3.88 17.43
CA ARG A 18 -5.60 -3.80 18.42
C ARG A 18 -6.02 -3.01 19.66
N LEU A 19 -6.71 -1.87 19.50
CA LEU A 19 -7.23 -1.09 20.62
C LEU A 19 -8.19 -1.89 21.49
N LEU A 20 -9.13 -2.64 20.88
CA LEU A 20 -10.08 -3.46 21.60
C LEU A 20 -9.40 -4.59 22.39
N LEU A 21 -8.33 -5.18 21.85
CA LEU A 21 -7.55 -6.22 22.52
C LEU A 21 -6.70 -5.66 23.66
N ASP A 22 -6.03 -4.52 23.45
CA ASP A 22 -5.09 -3.95 24.43
C ASP A 22 -5.79 -3.22 25.59
N ARG A 23 -7.04 -2.76 25.38
CA ARG A 23 -7.75 -1.86 26.29
C ARG A 23 -9.16 -2.35 26.56
N PRO A 24 -9.32 -3.39 27.40
CA PRO A 24 -10.64 -3.91 27.75
C PRO A 24 -11.56 -2.79 28.28
N GLY A 25 -12.78 -2.76 27.78
CA GLY A 25 -13.78 -1.74 28.13
C GLY A 25 -13.66 -0.41 27.40
N CYS A 26 -12.75 -0.29 26.42
CA CYS A 26 -12.80 0.86 25.51
C CYS A 26 -13.92 0.71 24.46
N GLU A 27 -14.43 1.84 24.00
CA GLU A 27 -15.37 1.92 22.88
C GLU A 27 -14.59 2.30 21.61
N VAL A 28 -14.75 1.54 20.54
CA VAL A 28 -14.10 1.82 19.25
C VAL A 28 -15.14 1.91 18.15
N THR A 29 -15.17 3.04 17.44
CA THR A 29 -16.00 3.24 16.25
C THR A 29 -15.12 3.52 15.04
N VAL A 30 -15.21 2.66 14.02
CA VAL A 30 -14.57 2.86 12.72
C VAL A 30 -15.57 3.51 11.77
N LEU A 31 -15.16 4.59 11.12
CA LEU A 31 -15.94 5.38 10.17
C LEU A 31 -15.40 5.17 8.75
N GLU A 32 -16.23 4.70 7.84
CA GLU A 32 -15.87 4.45 6.44
C GLU A 32 -16.82 5.21 5.50
N LYS A 33 -16.27 5.94 4.55
CA LYS A 33 -17.04 6.70 3.55
C LYS A 33 -17.78 5.83 2.54
N GLU A 34 -17.21 4.67 2.22
CA GLU A 34 -17.80 3.72 1.28
C GLU A 34 -18.87 2.84 1.94
N ALA A 35 -19.67 2.19 1.12
CA ALA A 35 -20.67 1.22 1.59
C ALA A 35 -20.05 -0.08 2.13
N GLU A 36 -18.78 -0.36 1.78
CA GLU A 36 -18.06 -1.56 2.15
C GLU A 36 -16.66 -1.22 2.70
N VAL A 37 -16.15 -2.07 3.57
CA VAL A 37 -14.74 -1.99 4.01
C VAL A 37 -13.80 -2.41 2.89
N ALA A 38 -12.55 -1.96 2.94
CA ALA A 38 -11.50 -2.35 2.00
C ALA A 38 -11.78 -1.99 0.52
N ALA A 39 -12.66 -1.05 0.23
CA ALA A 39 -13.08 -0.69 -1.12
C ALA A 39 -11.95 -0.11 -2.01
N HIS A 40 -10.92 0.47 -1.39
CA HIS A 40 -9.83 1.15 -2.10
C HIS A 40 -8.52 0.35 -2.13
N GLN A 41 -7.38 0.93 -1.73
CA GLN A 41 -6.05 0.34 -1.84
C GLN A 41 -5.94 -1.08 -1.26
N THR A 42 -6.71 -1.39 -0.21
CA THR A 42 -6.76 -2.72 0.40
C THR A 42 -7.33 -3.78 -0.55
N GLY A 43 -8.32 -3.42 -1.38
CA GLY A 43 -8.88 -4.30 -2.40
C GLY A 43 -8.18 -4.23 -3.77
N HIS A 44 -7.25 -3.28 -3.96
CA HIS A 44 -6.62 -2.98 -5.25
C HIS A 44 -5.09 -2.99 -5.15
N ASN A 45 -4.51 -4.14 -4.77
CA ASN A 45 -3.07 -4.34 -4.58
C ASN A 45 -2.60 -5.67 -5.20
N SER A 46 -1.29 -5.92 -5.12
CA SER A 46 -0.67 -7.12 -5.69
C SER A 46 -0.90 -8.40 -4.87
N GLY A 47 -1.39 -8.30 -3.64
CA GLY A 47 -1.51 -9.46 -2.74
C GLY A 47 -0.19 -9.96 -2.14
N VAL A 48 0.92 -9.27 -2.35
CA VAL A 48 2.24 -9.71 -1.90
C VAL A 48 2.49 -9.38 -0.44
N VAL A 49 2.82 -10.39 0.36
CA VAL A 49 3.39 -10.25 1.70
C VAL A 49 4.90 -10.07 1.56
N HIS A 50 5.34 -8.82 1.70
CA HIS A 50 6.74 -8.45 1.46
C HIS A 50 7.66 -8.94 2.57
N ALA A 51 8.86 -9.41 2.21
CA ALA A 51 9.87 -9.87 3.16
C ALA A 51 10.82 -8.77 3.67
N GLY A 52 10.82 -7.56 3.06
CA GLY A 52 11.70 -6.47 3.50
C GLY A 52 13.03 -6.34 2.72
N LEU A 53 13.10 -6.86 1.48
CA LEU A 53 14.33 -6.92 0.67
C LEU A 53 14.97 -5.55 0.38
N TYR A 54 14.15 -4.50 0.18
CA TYR A 54 14.56 -3.25 -0.45
C TYR A 54 14.68 -2.06 0.52
N TYR A 55 14.27 -2.24 1.77
CA TYR A 55 14.10 -1.11 2.70
C TYR A 55 15.42 -0.78 3.40
N THR A 56 15.62 0.50 3.68
CA THR A 56 16.79 0.96 4.43
C THR A 56 16.83 0.26 5.79
N PRO A 57 17.91 -0.44 6.14
CA PRO A 57 18.04 -1.10 7.43
C PRO A 57 17.82 -0.12 8.59
N GLY A 58 17.06 -0.54 9.60
CA GLY A 58 16.69 0.28 10.76
C GLY A 58 15.56 1.28 10.52
N SER A 59 15.08 1.46 9.28
CA SER A 59 13.90 2.28 9.02
C SER A 59 12.64 1.67 9.66
N LEU A 60 11.65 2.53 9.94
CA LEU A 60 10.36 2.08 10.45
C LEU A 60 9.69 1.09 9.48
N LYS A 61 9.82 1.35 8.19
CA LYS A 61 9.33 0.51 7.10
C LYS A 61 9.95 -0.90 7.10
N ALA A 62 11.26 -1.00 7.30
CA ALA A 62 11.95 -2.30 7.40
C ALA A 62 11.48 -3.07 8.64
N THR A 63 11.48 -2.42 9.80
CA THR A 63 11.11 -3.02 11.08
C THR A 63 9.65 -3.50 11.09
N LEU A 64 8.71 -2.63 10.70
CA LEU A 64 7.29 -2.97 10.71
C LEU A 64 6.92 -3.97 9.60
N CYS A 65 7.67 -4.01 8.48
CA CYS A 65 7.46 -5.03 7.46
C CYS A 65 7.81 -6.43 7.97
N ARG A 66 8.95 -6.57 8.62
CA ARG A 66 9.39 -7.85 9.19
C ARG A 66 8.42 -8.35 10.27
N ARG A 67 8.13 -7.49 11.27
CA ARG A 67 7.17 -7.81 12.35
C ARG A 67 5.78 -8.10 11.78
N GLY A 68 5.30 -7.27 10.85
CA GLY A 68 3.98 -7.39 10.25
C GLY A 68 3.81 -8.66 9.42
N GLY A 69 4.85 -9.10 8.70
CA GLY A 69 4.82 -10.36 7.96
C GLY A 69 4.60 -11.58 8.87
N SER A 70 5.28 -11.63 10.03
CA SER A 70 5.08 -12.69 11.03
C SER A 70 3.65 -12.66 11.60
N LEU A 71 3.20 -11.49 12.07
CA LEU A 71 1.86 -11.33 12.62
C LEU A 71 0.77 -11.68 11.60
N LEU A 72 0.96 -11.30 10.35
CA LEU A 72 -0.01 -11.58 9.28
C LEU A 72 -0.11 -13.06 8.96
N ARG A 73 1.01 -13.79 9.01
CA ARG A 73 1.03 -15.25 8.84
C ARG A 73 0.26 -15.95 9.95
N GLU A 74 0.51 -15.55 11.21
CA GLU A 74 -0.20 -16.07 12.40
C GLU A 74 -1.70 -15.78 12.29
N TYR A 75 -2.05 -14.53 11.98
CA TYR A 75 -3.44 -14.09 11.80
C TYR A 75 -4.17 -14.85 10.69
N ALA A 76 -3.49 -15.06 9.55
CA ALA A 76 -4.04 -15.81 8.44
C ALA A 76 -4.34 -17.28 8.83
N ALA A 77 -3.43 -17.90 9.55
CA ALA A 77 -3.61 -19.29 10.06
C ALA A 77 -4.78 -19.37 11.05
N GLU A 78 -4.88 -18.43 11.99
CA GLU A 78 -5.95 -18.36 12.97
C GLU A 78 -7.34 -18.22 12.34
N HIS A 79 -7.44 -17.45 11.24
CA HIS A 79 -8.70 -17.14 10.59
C HIS A 79 -8.99 -17.97 9.34
N GLY A 80 -8.18 -18.98 9.05
CA GLY A 80 -8.34 -19.83 7.86
C GLY A 80 -8.21 -19.06 6.54
N ILE A 81 -7.44 -17.97 6.51
CA ILE A 81 -7.21 -17.18 5.30
C ILE A 81 -6.07 -17.82 4.51
N PRO A 82 -6.26 -18.16 3.22
CA PRO A 82 -5.21 -18.73 2.38
C PRO A 82 -3.95 -17.86 2.37
N TYR A 83 -2.81 -18.45 2.72
CA TYR A 83 -1.49 -17.83 2.75
C TYR A 83 -0.49 -18.77 2.10
N GLU A 84 0.17 -18.35 1.02
CA GLU A 84 1.10 -19.18 0.25
C GLU A 84 2.48 -18.53 0.19
N GLU A 85 3.52 -19.23 0.65
CA GLU A 85 4.92 -18.85 0.42
C GLU A 85 5.30 -19.18 -1.02
N ALA A 86 4.91 -18.31 -1.94
CA ALA A 86 5.17 -18.48 -3.38
C ALA A 86 6.63 -18.26 -3.77
N GLY A 87 7.42 -17.67 -2.88
CA GLY A 87 8.80 -17.28 -3.15
C GLY A 87 8.92 -16.08 -4.12
N LYS A 88 10.06 -15.40 -4.04
CA LYS A 88 10.38 -14.28 -4.94
C LYS A 88 11.79 -14.41 -5.47
N LEU A 89 11.92 -14.23 -6.78
CA LEU A 89 13.18 -14.04 -7.47
C LEU A 89 13.32 -12.57 -7.87
N VAL A 90 14.43 -11.94 -7.48
CA VAL A 90 14.85 -10.64 -8.03
C VAL A 90 15.92 -10.95 -9.06
N VAL A 91 15.54 -10.84 -10.34
CA VAL A 91 16.34 -11.32 -11.48
C VAL A 91 17.13 -10.20 -12.11
N ALA A 92 18.43 -10.42 -12.29
CA ALA A 92 19.31 -9.56 -13.07
C ALA A 92 19.35 -10.06 -14.52
N ALA A 93 18.80 -9.29 -15.45
CA ALA A 93 18.77 -9.63 -16.87
C ALA A 93 20.09 -9.27 -17.60
N ASP A 94 20.83 -8.30 -17.08
CA ASP A 94 22.08 -7.84 -17.67
C ASP A 94 23.17 -7.60 -16.61
N ALA A 95 24.39 -7.26 -17.06
CA ALA A 95 25.55 -7.07 -16.18
C ALA A 95 25.42 -5.84 -15.26
N GLU A 96 24.64 -4.82 -15.64
CA GLU A 96 24.40 -3.65 -14.78
C GLU A 96 23.46 -4.02 -13.63
N GLU A 97 22.40 -4.76 -13.91
CA GLU A 97 21.48 -5.28 -12.90
C GLU A 97 22.20 -6.28 -11.97
N GLU A 98 23.07 -7.14 -12.49
CA GLU A 98 23.86 -8.09 -11.71
C GLU A 98 24.77 -7.39 -10.68
N ARG A 99 25.43 -6.29 -11.08
CA ARG A 99 26.24 -5.48 -10.14
C ARG A 99 25.42 -4.89 -9.01
N ARG A 100 24.14 -4.53 -9.25
CA ARG A 100 23.21 -4.00 -8.23
C ARG A 100 22.61 -5.07 -7.33
N LEU A 101 22.67 -6.33 -7.75
CA LEU A 101 22.07 -7.43 -6.99
C LEU A 101 22.81 -7.71 -5.68
N ARG A 102 24.15 -7.62 -5.67
CA ARG A 102 24.96 -7.87 -4.48
C ARG A 102 24.70 -6.85 -3.35
N PRO A 103 24.71 -5.54 -3.58
CA PRO A 103 24.30 -4.55 -2.57
C PRO A 103 22.87 -4.77 -2.06
N LEU A 104 21.96 -5.19 -2.93
CA LEU A 104 20.60 -5.53 -2.52
C LEU A 104 20.56 -6.74 -1.57
N TYR A 105 21.37 -7.78 -1.86
CA TYR A 105 21.52 -8.94 -0.98
C TYR A 105 22.02 -8.54 0.41
N GLU A 106 23.02 -7.67 0.49
CA GLU A 106 23.53 -7.20 1.80
C GLU A 106 22.50 -6.35 2.55
N THR A 107 21.74 -5.52 1.85
CA THR A 107 20.61 -4.78 2.44
C THR A 107 19.54 -5.74 3.02
N ALA A 108 19.17 -6.76 2.26
CA ALA A 108 18.18 -7.75 2.69
C ALA A 108 18.68 -8.58 3.89
N ARG A 109 19.99 -8.92 3.93
CA ARG A 109 20.62 -9.57 5.08
C ARG A 109 20.60 -8.67 6.32
N ALA A 110 20.93 -7.40 6.17
CA ALA A 110 20.87 -6.43 7.27
C ALA A 110 19.43 -6.27 7.82
N ASN A 111 18.42 -6.44 6.97
CA ASN A 111 17.02 -6.50 7.37
C ASN A 111 16.61 -7.87 7.93
N GLN A 112 17.55 -8.81 8.11
CA GLN A 112 17.31 -10.14 8.66
C GLN A 112 16.23 -10.94 7.88
N VAL A 113 16.19 -10.78 6.53
CA VAL A 113 15.30 -11.58 5.69
C VAL A 113 15.79 -13.03 5.67
N PRO A 114 14.95 -14.03 6.03
CA PRO A 114 15.41 -15.41 6.16
C PRO A 114 15.54 -16.11 4.81
N GLY A 115 16.40 -17.11 4.73
CA GLY A 115 16.50 -18.04 3.61
C GLY A 115 17.03 -17.45 2.30
N LEU A 116 17.65 -16.26 2.34
CA LEU A 116 18.14 -15.58 1.14
C LEU A 116 19.29 -16.36 0.47
N THR A 117 19.19 -16.55 -0.83
CA THR A 117 20.26 -17.17 -1.65
C THR A 117 20.51 -16.38 -2.93
N LEU A 118 21.78 -16.27 -3.31
CA LEU A 118 22.18 -15.76 -4.63
C LEU A 118 22.31 -16.96 -5.57
N LEU A 119 21.66 -16.88 -6.72
CA LEU A 119 21.55 -17.95 -7.70
C LEU A 119 22.23 -17.54 -9.01
N GLY A 120 22.90 -18.46 -9.65
CA GLY A 120 23.28 -18.38 -11.05
C GLY A 120 22.11 -18.77 -11.98
N PRO A 121 22.37 -18.79 -13.31
CA PRO A 121 21.32 -19.09 -14.30
C PRO A 121 20.65 -20.46 -14.11
N ASP A 122 21.40 -21.47 -13.66
CA ASP A 122 20.85 -22.82 -13.46
C ASP A 122 19.91 -22.86 -12.24
N GLY A 123 20.37 -22.37 -11.08
CA GLY A 123 19.52 -22.29 -9.88
C GLY A 123 18.28 -21.39 -10.08
N LEU A 124 18.37 -20.36 -10.93
CA LEU A 124 17.20 -19.59 -11.35
C LEU A 124 16.19 -20.47 -12.08
N ARG A 125 16.65 -21.31 -13.02
CA ARG A 125 15.77 -22.22 -13.80
C ARG A 125 15.20 -23.37 -12.97
N ASP A 126 15.91 -23.82 -11.95
CA ASP A 126 15.39 -24.85 -11.04
C ASP A 126 14.11 -24.36 -10.33
N ILE A 127 14.05 -23.08 -9.98
CA ILE A 127 12.88 -22.47 -9.31
C ILE A 127 11.83 -22.04 -10.33
N GLU A 128 12.25 -21.27 -11.35
CA GLU A 128 11.39 -20.71 -12.40
C GLU A 128 11.88 -21.16 -13.79
N PRO A 129 11.42 -22.31 -14.31
CA PRO A 129 11.96 -22.91 -15.52
C PRO A 129 11.91 -22.02 -16.76
N GLU A 130 10.90 -21.16 -16.85
CA GLU A 130 10.72 -20.23 -17.97
C GLU A 130 11.47 -18.91 -17.77
N ALA A 131 12.01 -18.64 -16.57
CA ALA A 131 12.76 -17.43 -16.31
C ALA A 131 14.17 -17.48 -16.88
N ARG A 132 14.65 -16.31 -17.31
CA ARG A 132 16.02 -16.12 -17.83
C ARG A 132 16.66 -14.91 -17.18
N GLY A 133 17.93 -15.05 -16.83
CA GLY A 133 18.73 -13.99 -16.21
C GLY A 133 20.17 -14.46 -16.01
N ARG A 134 21.05 -13.53 -15.68
CA ARG A 134 22.47 -13.78 -15.37
C ARG A 134 22.66 -14.27 -13.94
N ALA A 135 21.84 -13.70 -13.03
CA ALA A 135 21.82 -14.04 -11.62
C ALA A 135 20.46 -13.69 -11.02
N ALA A 136 20.15 -14.23 -9.87
CA ALA A 136 18.96 -13.87 -9.12
C ALA A 136 19.23 -13.86 -7.60
N LEU A 137 18.47 -13.03 -6.88
CA LEU A 137 18.31 -13.11 -5.43
C LEU A 137 16.99 -13.82 -5.15
N HIS A 138 17.05 -14.96 -4.48
CA HIS A 138 15.88 -15.72 -4.07
C HIS A 138 15.51 -15.41 -2.61
N SER A 139 14.22 -15.14 -2.39
CA SER A 139 13.60 -14.96 -1.08
C SER A 139 12.44 -15.96 -0.96
N PRO A 140 12.67 -17.16 -0.41
CA PRO A 140 11.70 -18.26 -0.42
C PRO A 140 10.43 -17.97 0.38
N HIS A 141 10.54 -17.17 1.44
CA HIS A 141 9.45 -16.84 2.36
C HIS A 141 8.66 -15.57 1.98
N THR A 142 8.86 -15.02 0.77
CA THR A 142 7.95 -14.01 0.26
C THR A 142 6.63 -14.71 -0.11
N ALA A 143 5.51 -14.20 0.41
CA ALA A 143 4.23 -14.87 0.30
C ALA A 143 3.20 -14.04 -0.47
N VAL A 144 2.06 -14.67 -0.76
CA VAL A 144 0.87 -14.04 -1.32
C VAL A 144 -0.36 -14.35 -0.47
N ILE A 145 -1.26 -13.36 -0.41
CA ILE A 145 -2.50 -13.42 0.37
C ILE A 145 -3.55 -12.51 -0.29
N ASP A 146 -4.82 -12.72 0.01
CA ASP A 146 -5.87 -11.75 -0.31
C ASP A 146 -6.07 -10.78 0.87
N PHE A 147 -5.55 -9.56 0.75
CA PHE A 147 -5.70 -8.52 1.79
C PHE A 147 -7.14 -8.05 1.99
N ARG A 148 -8.04 -8.27 1.03
CA ARG A 148 -9.47 -8.00 1.24
C ARG A 148 -10.07 -9.00 2.22
N GLN A 149 -9.70 -10.29 2.14
CA GLN A 149 -10.14 -11.30 3.11
C GLN A 149 -9.60 -10.98 4.51
N VAL A 150 -8.34 -10.56 4.62
CA VAL A 150 -7.76 -10.10 5.90
C VAL A 150 -8.57 -8.94 6.48
N ALA A 151 -8.89 -7.92 5.67
CA ALA A 151 -9.66 -6.77 6.14
C ALA A 151 -11.08 -7.15 6.57
N LEU A 152 -11.72 -8.08 5.86
CA LEU A 152 -13.05 -8.61 6.23
C LEU A 152 -13.01 -9.39 7.54
N ALA A 153 -11.94 -10.17 7.79
CA ALA A 153 -11.73 -10.86 9.06
C ALA A 153 -11.52 -9.85 10.20
N LEU A 154 -10.65 -8.85 10.01
CA LEU A 154 -10.46 -7.78 11.00
C LEU A 154 -11.76 -7.04 11.33
N ALA A 155 -12.61 -6.79 10.34
CA ALA A 155 -13.90 -6.14 10.56
C ALA A 155 -14.90 -7.04 11.33
N ARG A 156 -14.80 -8.36 11.20
CA ARG A 156 -15.56 -9.31 12.05
C ARG A 156 -15.04 -9.28 13.48
N ASP A 157 -13.73 -9.44 13.68
CA ASP A 157 -13.10 -9.39 15.01
C ASP A 157 -13.50 -8.12 15.77
N ILE A 158 -13.51 -6.97 15.11
CA ILE A 158 -13.90 -5.70 15.73
C ILE A 158 -15.33 -5.79 16.29
N ARG A 159 -16.28 -6.36 15.53
CA ARG A 159 -17.67 -6.51 15.98
C ARG A 159 -17.80 -7.54 17.11
N ASP A 160 -17.08 -8.65 16.99
CA ASP A 160 -17.08 -9.71 17.99
C ASP A 160 -16.48 -9.24 19.33
N LEU A 161 -15.52 -8.31 19.27
CA LEU A 161 -14.93 -7.62 20.42
C LEU A 161 -15.77 -6.44 20.95
N GLY A 162 -16.97 -6.19 20.38
CA GLY A 162 -17.87 -5.14 20.82
C GLY A 162 -17.61 -3.75 20.21
N GLY A 163 -16.72 -3.65 19.24
CA GLY A 163 -16.51 -2.42 18.47
C GLY A 163 -17.51 -2.25 17.32
N GLU A 164 -17.55 -1.06 16.75
CA GLU A 164 -18.50 -0.71 15.70
C GLU A 164 -17.77 -0.30 14.39
N VAL A 165 -18.31 -0.77 13.24
CA VAL A 165 -17.86 -0.35 11.91
C VAL A 165 -19.04 0.24 11.17
N ARG A 166 -19.01 1.58 11.00
CA ARG A 166 -20.05 2.37 10.31
C ARG A 166 -19.60 2.71 8.90
N THR A 167 -20.22 2.09 7.91
CA THR A 167 -20.00 2.38 6.49
C THR A 167 -20.95 3.46 5.99
N GLY A 168 -20.65 4.07 4.83
CA GLY A 168 -21.41 5.20 4.28
C GLY A 168 -21.29 6.48 5.13
N ARG A 169 -20.21 6.61 5.94
CA ARG A 169 -19.99 7.71 6.87
C ARG A 169 -18.64 8.37 6.61
N ALA A 170 -18.62 9.37 5.75
CA ALA A 170 -17.43 10.18 5.51
C ALA A 170 -17.18 11.14 6.68
N VAL A 171 -15.92 11.26 7.10
CA VAL A 171 -15.53 12.31 8.08
C VAL A 171 -15.39 13.63 7.33
N ASN A 172 -16.28 14.58 7.66
CA ASN A 172 -16.41 15.88 7.01
C ASN A 172 -15.95 17.04 7.89
N GLY A 173 -15.84 16.84 9.21
CA GLY A 173 -15.38 17.83 10.17
C GLY A 173 -14.65 17.20 11.36
N VAL A 174 -13.65 17.90 11.89
CA VAL A 174 -12.94 17.49 13.11
C VAL A 174 -12.71 18.75 13.94
N ARG A 175 -13.12 18.74 15.21
CA ARG A 175 -12.87 19.80 16.17
C ARG A 175 -12.36 19.19 17.48
N GLN A 176 -11.29 19.70 18.01
CA GLN A 176 -10.73 19.31 19.30
C GLN A 176 -11.08 20.35 20.35
N ASP A 177 -11.42 19.88 21.55
CA ASP A 177 -11.65 20.71 22.73
C ASP A 177 -11.11 20.00 24.00
N ALA A 178 -11.27 20.62 25.16
CA ALA A 178 -10.83 20.04 26.44
C ALA A 178 -11.53 18.71 26.75
N ALA A 179 -12.75 18.50 26.28
CA ALA A 179 -13.55 17.31 26.55
C ALA A 179 -13.30 16.16 25.55
N GLY A 180 -12.53 16.41 24.45
CA GLY A 180 -12.24 15.37 23.48
C GLY A 180 -12.16 15.86 22.04
N VAL A 181 -12.53 14.98 21.10
CA VAL A 181 -12.62 15.27 19.67
C VAL A 181 -14.06 15.09 19.23
N LEU A 182 -14.61 16.12 18.60
CA LEU A 182 -15.90 16.06 17.92
C LEU A 182 -15.67 15.77 16.44
N VAL A 183 -16.19 14.65 15.95
CA VAL A 183 -16.10 14.19 14.57
C VAL A 183 -17.44 14.35 13.90
N THR A 184 -17.52 15.21 12.90
CA THR A 184 -18.72 15.36 12.07
C THR A 184 -18.64 14.37 10.92
N THR A 185 -19.69 13.57 10.73
CA THR A 185 -19.78 12.57 9.66
C THR A 185 -21.04 12.78 8.84
N GLY A 186 -20.99 12.38 7.57
CA GLY A 186 -22.13 12.47 6.68
C GLY A 186 -21.92 11.68 5.40
N PRO A 187 -22.86 11.75 4.44
CA PRO A 187 -22.66 11.18 3.12
C PRO A 187 -21.46 11.86 2.43
N MET A 188 -20.82 11.16 1.50
CA MET A 188 -19.61 11.64 0.78
C MET A 188 -19.86 12.92 -0.03
N SER A 189 -21.10 13.20 -0.39
CA SER A 189 -21.52 14.41 -1.12
C SER A 189 -21.70 15.66 -0.24
N ALA A 190 -21.62 15.52 1.10
CA ALA A 190 -21.78 16.66 2.01
C ALA A 190 -20.56 17.57 1.95
N GLU A 191 -20.81 18.89 2.00
CA GLU A 191 -19.74 19.88 2.07
C GLU A 191 -18.90 19.74 3.36
N PRO A 192 -17.59 20.09 3.32
CA PRO A 192 -16.76 20.10 4.53
C PRO A 192 -17.37 21.01 5.60
N ALA A 193 -17.42 20.53 6.84
CA ALA A 193 -17.99 21.22 8.00
C ALA A 193 -19.50 21.48 7.95
N GLY A 194 -20.25 20.82 7.03
CA GLY A 194 -21.69 21.05 6.86
C GLY A 194 -22.54 20.28 7.86
N THR A 195 -23.44 20.98 8.54
CA THR A 195 -24.58 20.43 9.27
C THR A 195 -25.75 20.13 8.32
N GLY A 196 -25.46 19.61 7.13
CA GLY A 196 -26.45 19.25 6.13
C GLY A 196 -27.30 18.04 6.52
N PRO A 197 -28.40 17.78 5.82
CA PRO A 197 -29.23 16.60 6.06
C PRO A 197 -28.42 15.31 6.03
N GLY A 198 -28.55 14.46 7.04
CA GLY A 198 -27.80 13.21 7.19
C GLY A 198 -26.44 13.32 7.87
N SER A 199 -26.01 14.52 8.28
CA SER A 199 -24.82 14.69 9.13
C SER A 199 -25.12 14.24 10.55
N THR A 200 -24.13 13.56 11.17
CA THR A 200 -24.17 13.15 12.57
C THR A 200 -22.85 13.51 13.25
N GLU A 201 -22.90 13.77 14.53
CA GLU A 201 -21.71 14.03 15.33
C GLU A 201 -21.36 12.82 16.21
N LEU A 202 -20.09 12.52 16.29
CA LEU A 202 -19.52 11.51 17.18
C LEU A 202 -18.48 12.16 18.06
N ARG A 203 -18.63 12.04 19.37
CA ARG A 203 -17.62 12.50 20.33
C ARG A 203 -16.75 11.33 20.75
N ALA A 204 -15.44 11.52 20.64
CA ALA A 204 -14.43 10.56 21.06
C ALA A 204 -13.37 11.23 21.95
N ASP A 205 -12.61 10.43 22.69
CA ASP A 205 -11.50 10.91 23.50
C ASP A 205 -10.22 11.02 22.66
N ARG A 206 -10.10 10.17 21.62
CA ARG A 206 -9.01 10.17 20.63
C ARG A 206 -9.57 9.86 19.24
N LEU A 207 -8.94 10.44 18.22
CA LEU A 207 -9.24 10.17 16.80
C LEU A 207 -7.98 9.68 16.09
N ILE A 208 -8.10 8.55 15.36
CA ILE A 208 -7.02 8.02 14.51
C ILE A 208 -7.44 8.14 13.05
N LEU A 209 -6.63 8.80 12.23
CA LEU A 209 -6.89 9.03 10.82
C LEU A 209 -6.10 8.05 9.95
N CYS A 210 -6.78 7.10 9.31
CA CYS A 210 -6.24 6.07 8.42
C CYS A 210 -6.79 6.23 7.00
N GLY A 211 -6.75 7.45 6.46
CA GLY A 211 -7.45 7.85 5.24
C GLY A 211 -6.82 7.44 3.92
N GLY A 212 -5.69 6.71 3.90
CA GLY A 212 -5.05 6.23 2.68
C GLY A 212 -4.84 7.34 1.65
N LEU A 213 -5.52 7.28 0.50
CA LEU A 213 -5.46 8.29 -0.57
C LEU A 213 -5.95 9.69 -0.14
N HIS A 214 -6.69 9.79 0.96
CA HIS A 214 -7.19 11.05 1.52
C HIS A 214 -6.51 11.46 2.83
N SER A 215 -5.39 10.84 3.21
CA SER A 215 -4.71 11.04 4.50
C SER A 215 -4.31 12.51 4.73
N ASP A 216 -3.83 13.21 3.70
CA ASP A 216 -3.47 14.63 3.77
C ASP A 216 -4.68 15.55 3.93
N ARG A 217 -5.83 15.21 3.33
CA ARG A 217 -7.10 15.94 3.48
C ARG A 217 -7.64 15.82 4.90
N LEU A 218 -7.70 14.58 5.41
CA LEU A 218 -8.16 14.31 6.78
C LEU A 218 -7.26 14.95 7.83
N ALA A 219 -5.93 14.89 7.64
CA ALA A 219 -5.01 15.53 8.57
C ALA A 219 -5.20 17.06 8.61
N ARG A 220 -5.38 17.71 7.45
CA ARG A 220 -5.67 19.15 7.38
C ARG A 220 -7.02 19.49 8.03
N LEU A 221 -8.03 18.66 7.83
CA LEU A 221 -9.34 18.82 8.45
C LEU A 221 -9.26 18.81 9.99
N ALA A 222 -8.31 18.07 10.53
CA ALA A 222 -8.01 18.00 11.97
C ALA A 222 -7.02 19.04 12.47
N GLY A 223 -6.65 20.04 11.65
CA GLY A 223 -5.69 21.10 12.01
C GLY A 223 -4.23 20.72 11.83
N GLY A 224 -3.93 19.59 11.22
CA GLY A 224 -2.56 19.14 10.95
C GLY A 224 -1.88 19.90 9.80
N SER A 225 -0.56 19.72 9.67
CA SER A 225 0.26 20.34 8.64
C SER A 225 -0.28 20.09 7.22
N PRO A 226 -0.23 21.09 6.31
CA PRO A 226 -0.53 20.87 4.90
C PRO A 226 0.56 20.08 4.14
N ASP A 227 1.71 19.84 4.75
CA ASP A 227 2.87 19.12 4.20
C ASP A 227 3.11 17.81 4.98
N PRO A 228 3.24 16.66 4.29
CA PRO A 228 3.19 16.43 2.84
C PRO A 228 1.75 16.35 2.28
N ARG A 229 1.64 16.38 0.93
CA ARG A 229 0.41 16.03 0.23
C ARG A 229 0.50 14.70 -0.47
N ILE A 230 -0.65 14.04 -0.61
CA ILE A 230 -0.76 12.80 -1.39
C ILE A 230 -0.90 13.15 -2.87
N VAL A 231 0.04 12.62 -3.64
CA VAL A 231 0.02 12.61 -5.10
C VAL A 231 -0.31 11.19 -5.54
N PRO A 232 -1.44 10.97 -6.22
CA PRO A 232 -1.86 9.63 -6.60
C PRO A 232 -1.10 9.15 -7.84
N PHE A 233 -0.48 7.96 -7.75
CA PHE A 233 0.14 7.28 -8.88
C PHE A 233 -0.63 6.01 -9.21
N ARG A 234 -1.11 5.94 -10.43
CA ARG A 234 -1.83 4.81 -10.96
C ARG A 234 -0.87 3.81 -11.57
N GLY A 235 -1.04 2.54 -11.21
CA GLY A 235 -0.35 1.40 -11.78
C GLY A 235 -1.28 0.54 -12.61
N GLU A 236 -1.03 0.45 -13.91
CA GLU A 236 -1.76 -0.45 -14.80
C GLU A 236 -1.23 -1.87 -14.65
N TYR A 237 -2.14 -2.83 -14.61
CA TYR A 237 -1.85 -4.24 -14.58
C TYR A 237 -2.45 -4.96 -15.79
N TYR A 238 -1.77 -5.99 -16.20
CA TYR A 238 -2.28 -7.02 -17.08
C TYR A 238 -2.23 -8.36 -16.36
N ARG A 239 -3.04 -9.30 -16.78
CA ARG A 239 -3.08 -10.67 -16.28
C ARG A 239 -2.79 -11.63 -17.43
N LEU A 240 -2.02 -12.69 -17.18
CA LEU A 240 -1.86 -13.76 -18.13
C LEU A 240 -3.19 -14.47 -18.36
N VAL A 241 -3.43 -14.90 -19.59
CA VAL A 241 -4.53 -15.82 -19.87
C VAL A 241 -4.31 -17.13 -19.10
N PRO A 242 -5.37 -17.84 -18.66
CA PRO A 242 -5.24 -19.02 -17.81
C PRO A 242 -4.29 -20.08 -18.37
N GLU A 243 -4.29 -20.29 -19.68
CA GLU A 243 -3.47 -21.28 -20.39
C GLU A 243 -1.97 -20.97 -20.29
N ARG A 244 -1.60 -19.73 -19.96
CA ARG A 244 -0.22 -19.26 -19.85
C ARG A 244 0.19 -18.95 -18.41
N ALA A 245 -0.70 -19.12 -17.43
CA ALA A 245 -0.38 -18.88 -16.02
C ALA A 245 0.78 -19.75 -15.52
N GLY A 246 0.94 -20.97 -16.05
CA GLY A 246 2.04 -21.88 -15.72
C GLY A 246 3.44 -21.40 -16.10
N LEU A 247 3.59 -20.31 -16.89
CA LEU A 247 4.88 -19.68 -17.18
C LEU A 247 5.57 -19.08 -15.95
N VAL A 248 4.82 -18.85 -14.86
CA VAL A 248 5.33 -18.21 -13.63
C VAL A 248 4.81 -18.98 -12.42
N ARG A 249 5.71 -19.53 -11.63
CA ARG A 249 5.39 -20.32 -10.43
C ARG A 249 5.28 -19.47 -9.16
N GLY A 250 6.03 -18.39 -9.07
CA GLY A 250 6.10 -17.50 -7.91
C GLY A 250 6.08 -16.02 -8.30
N LEU A 251 7.05 -15.27 -7.81
CA LEU A 251 7.19 -13.83 -8.09
C LEU A 251 8.52 -13.55 -8.79
N ILE A 252 8.48 -12.92 -9.96
CA ILE A 252 9.67 -12.54 -10.74
C ILE A 252 9.74 -11.02 -10.84
N TYR A 253 10.73 -10.41 -10.20
CA TYR A 253 10.90 -8.98 -10.06
C TYR A 253 12.22 -8.51 -10.68
N PRO A 254 12.28 -7.29 -11.24
CA PRO A 254 13.53 -6.67 -11.66
C PRO A 254 14.40 -6.29 -10.46
N VAL A 255 15.69 -6.16 -10.69
CA VAL A 255 16.58 -5.47 -9.75
C VAL A 255 16.21 -3.99 -9.70
N PRO A 256 16.01 -3.41 -8.51
CA PRO A 256 15.68 -1.99 -8.39
C PRO A 256 16.73 -1.09 -9.02
N ASP A 257 16.28 0.01 -9.60
CA ASP A 257 17.14 1.05 -10.14
C ASP A 257 16.84 2.38 -9.43
N SER A 258 17.80 2.88 -8.65
CA SER A 258 17.65 4.10 -7.86
C SER A 258 17.37 5.37 -8.70
N ARG A 259 17.58 5.31 -10.01
CA ARG A 259 17.23 6.40 -10.93
C ARG A 259 15.72 6.56 -11.09
N TYR A 260 14.95 5.54 -10.75
CA TYR A 260 13.49 5.53 -10.88
C TYR A 260 12.82 5.36 -9.51
N PRO A 261 11.79 6.16 -9.22
CA PRO A 261 11.12 6.12 -7.91
C PRO A 261 10.24 4.87 -7.70
N PHE A 262 9.95 4.16 -8.79
CA PHE A 262 9.09 2.97 -8.74
C PHE A 262 9.77 1.79 -9.42
N LEU A 263 9.49 0.60 -8.91
CA LEU A 263 9.97 -0.65 -9.47
C LEU A 263 9.37 -0.87 -10.87
N GLY A 264 10.16 -1.45 -11.77
CA GLY A 264 9.72 -1.83 -13.12
C GLY A 264 8.65 -2.92 -13.13
N VAL A 265 8.12 -3.20 -14.33
CA VAL A 265 7.14 -4.28 -14.53
C VAL A 265 7.70 -5.61 -14.01
N HIS A 266 6.92 -6.31 -13.23
CA HIS A 266 7.22 -7.60 -12.63
C HIS A 266 6.04 -8.55 -12.79
N LEU A 267 6.29 -9.83 -12.56
CA LEU A 267 5.28 -10.88 -12.64
C LEU A 267 4.98 -11.36 -11.22
N THR A 268 3.69 -11.49 -10.91
CA THR A 268 3.23 -11.85 -9.58
C THR A 268 2.15 -12.90 -9.66
N ARG A 269 2.46 -14.12 -9.23
CA ARG A 269 1.44 -15.14 -8.98
C ARG A 269 0.62 -14.72 -7.76
N ARG A 270 -0.68 -14.73 -7.91
CA ARG A 270 -1.64 -14.41 -6.84
C ARG A 270 -2.09 -15.67 -6.12
N ILE A 271 -2.74 -15.48 -4.99
CA ILE A 271 -3.26 -16.60 -4.17
C ILE A 271 -4.33 -17.44 -4.90
N ASP A 272 -5.01 -16.89 -5.89
CA ASP A 272 -5.97 -17.59 -6.75
C ASP A 272 -5.32 -18.31 -7.95
N GLY A 273 -3.99 -18.33 -8.02
CA GLY A 273 -3.21 -18.96 -9.09
C GLY A 273 -3.08 -18.11 -10.36
N THR A 274 -3.77 -16.98 -10.46
CA THR A 274 -3.61 -16.06 -11.60
C THR A 274 -2.27 -15.34 -11.55
N VAL A 275 -1.76 -14.88 -12.69
CA VAL A 275 -0.48 -14.15 -12.76
C VAL A 275 -0.70 -12.76 -13.31
N ASP A 276 -0.38 -11.76 -12.49
CA ASP A 276 -0.42 -10.36 -12.88
C ASP A 276 0.95 -9.89 -13.39
N VAL A 277 0.94 -9.04 -14.43
CA VAL A 277 2.11 -8.41 -15.07
C VAL A 277 1.98 -6.90 -14.94
N GLY A 278 2.89 -6.29 -14.23
CA GLY A 278 2.85 -4.86 -13.90
C GLY A 278 3.35 -4.61 -12.48
N PRO A 279 3.07 -3.44 -11.92
CA PRO A 279 2.49 -2.27 -12.58
C PRO A 279 3.53 -1.38 -13.26
N ASN A 280 3.07 -0.46 -14.08
CA ASN A 280 3.79 0.79 -14.34
C ASN A 280 3.44 1.85 -13.28
N ALA A 281 3.88 3.10 -13.47
CA ALA A 281 3.52 4.21 -12.58
C ALA A 281 3.26 5.47 -13.42
N LEU A 282 2.01 5.91 -13.41
CA LEU A 282 1.55 7.12 -14.09
C LEU A 282 0.85 8.03 -13.09
N LEU A 283 0.95 9.34 -13.27
CA LEU A 283 0.16 10.27 -12.48
C LEU A 283 -1.33 9.98 -12.69
N SER A 284 -2.09 9.82 -11.61
CA SER A 284 -3.53 9.62 -11.67
C SER A 284 -4.26 10.96 -11.74
N LEU A 285 -5.33 11.02 -12.54
CA LEU A 285 -6.18 12.21 -12.68
C LEU A 285 -7.30 12.28 -11.62
N ALA A 286 -7.37 11.27 -10.78
CA ALA A 286 -8.25 11.21 -9.62
C ALA A 286 -7.56 10.42 -8.49
N ARG A 287 -7.83 10.74 -7.22
CA ARG A 287 -7.25 10.01 -6.08
C ARG A 287 -7.68 8.55 -6.07
N GLU A 288 -8.91 8.27 -6.47
CA GLU A 288 -9.50 6.94 -6.57
C GLU A 288 -9.73 6.54 -8.03
N GLY A 289 -8.77 6.91 -8.90
CA GLY A 289 -8.82 6.68 -10.35
C GLY A 289 -8.42 5.27 -10.75
N TYR A 290 -9.27 4.27 -10.49
CA TYR A 290 -9.03 2.87 -10.86
C TYR A 290 -9.30 2.57 -12.33
N ARG A 291 -10.06 3.44 -13.03
CA ARG A 291 -10.34 3.34 -14.48
C ARG A 291 -9.61 4.44 -15.23
N ARG A 292 -9.26 4.22 -16.50
CA ARG A 292 -8.54 5.22 -17.33
C ARG A 292 -9.30 6.53 -17.53
N ARG A 293 -10.62 6.46 -17.51
CA ARG A 293 -11.52 7.60 -17.70
C ARG A 293 -11.81 8.39 -16.43
N ASP A 294 -11.36 7.88 -15.27
CA ASP A 294 -11.64 8.52 -14.00
C ASP A 294 -10.86 9.84 -13.94
N LEU A 295 -11.60 10.93 -13.95
CA LEU A 295 -11.12 12.30 -13.87
C LEU A 295 -11.93 13.04 -12.81
N VAL A 296 -11.25 13.57 -11.80
CA VAL A 296 -11.81 14.44 -10.78
C VAL A 296 -11.05 15.75 -10.80
N LEU A 297 -11.67 16.82 -11.31
CA LEU A 297 -11.01 18.11 -11.50
C LEU A 297 -10.42 18.69 -10.21
N LYS A 298 -11.12 18.51 -9.07
CA LYS A 298 -10.62 18.91 -7.75
C LYS A 298 -9.32 18.19 -7.38
N ASP A 299 -9.24 16.89 -7.60
CA ASP A 299 -8.05 16.09 -7.30
C ASP A 299 -6.88 16.49 -8.19
N LEU A 300 -7.16 16.69 -9.48
CA LEU A 300 -6.17 17.14 -10.46
C LEU A 300 -5.64 18.53 -10.10
N ALA A 301 -6.53 19.49 -9.82
CA ALA A 301 -6.16 20.84 -9.42
C ALA A 301 -5.31 20.85 -8.14
N GLU A 302 -5.69 20.09 -7.11
CA GLU A 302 -4.90 19.97 -5.88
C GLU A 302 -3.52 19.35 -6.13
N THR A 303 -3.44 18.34 -7.01
CA THR A 303 -2.19 17.69 -7.38
C THR A 303 -1.26 18.64 -8.13
N LEU A 304 -1.77 19.35 -9.14
CA LEU A 304 -0.97 20.25 -9.97
C LEU A 304 -0.62 21.57 -9.26
N SER A 305 -1.46 22.06 -8.36
CA SER A 305 -1.18 23.28 -7.56
C SER A 305 -0.18 23.05 -6.43
N TRP A 306 0.17 21.78 -6.11
CA TRP A 306 1.14 21.50 -5.07
C TRP A 306 2.57 21.78 -5.56
N PRO A 307 3.32 22.70 -4.91
CA PRO A 307 4.70 23.01 -5.33
C PRO A 307 5.61 21.80 -5.37
N GLY A 308 5.38 20.83 -4.46
CA GLY A 308 6.11 19.57 -4.45
C GLY A 308 5.92 18.74 -5.71
N THR A 309 4.70 18.70 -6.28
CA THR A 309 4.44 17.98 -7.53
C THR A 309 5.23 18.58 -8.68
N LEU A 310 5.26 19.92 -8.79
CA LEU A 310 6.00 20.61 -9.86
C LEU A 310 7.52 20.37 -9.74
N ARG A 311 8.05 20.45 -8.50
CA ARG A 311 9.49 20.18 -8.24
C ARG A 311 9.86 18.72 -8.51
N MET A 312 9.03 17.78 -8.08
CA MET A 312 9.18 16.36 -8.38
C MET A 312 9.16 16.11 -9.90
N ALA A 313 8.17 16.67 -10.60
CA ALA A 313 8.07 16.56 -12.05
C ALA A 313 9.32 17.13 -12.74
N GLY A 314 9.83 18.30 -12.30
CA GLY A 314 11.07 18.89 -12.80
C GLY A 314 12.30 18.02 -12.57
N ARG A 315 12.41 17.32 -11.44
CA ARG A 315 13.53 16.40 -11.15
C ARG A 315 13.48 15.12 -11.99
N HIS A 316 12.27 14.61 -12.27
CA HIS A 316 12.07 13.31 -12.91
C HIS A 316 11.49 13.39 -14.33
N TRP A 317 11.46 14.58 -14.94
CA TRP A 317 10.81 14.78 -16.25
C TRP A 317 11.38 13.89 -17.36
N LYS A 318 12.72 13.67 -17.37
CA LYS A 318 13.36 12.80 -18.36
C LYS A 318 12.89 11.33 -18.22
N ALA A 319 12.75 10.86 -16.98
CA ALA A 319 12.25 9.51 -16.69
C ALA A 319 10.76 9.40 -17.08
N GLY A 320 9.95 10.40 -16.74
CA GLY A 320 8.55 10.48 -17.10
C GLY A 320 8.34 10.51 -18.62
N ALA A 321 9.05 11.39 -19.34
CA ALA A 321 8.96 11.52 -20.78
C ALA A 321 9.32 10.22 -21.52
N ARG A 322 10.31 9.47 -21.05
CA ARG A 322 10.67 8.15 -21.60
C ARG A 322 9.62 7.06 -21.34
N GLN A 323 8.85 7.20 -20.26
CA GLN A 323 7.84 6.22 -19.90
C GLN A 323 6.47 6.49 -20.54
N LEU A 324 6.15 7.75 -20.88
CA LEU A 324 4.86 8.14 -21.43
C LEU A 324 4.52 7.48 -22.78
N PRO A 325 5.42 7.45 -23.80
CA PRO A 325 5.07 6.83 -25.07
C PRO A 325 4.81 5.33 -24.89
N GLY A 326 3.59 4.90 -25.20
CA GLY A 326 3.19 3.50 -25.07
C GLY A 326 3.05 2.98 -23.64
N ALA A 327 3.07 3.85 -22.61
CA ALA A 327 2.93 3.46 -21.19
C ALA A 327 1.67 2.64 -20.89
N LEU A 328 0.66 2.74 -21.76
CA LEU A 328 -0.60 2.01 -21.67
C LEU A 328 -0.68 0.87 -22.69
N ALA A 329 0.35 0.68 -23.51
CA ALA A 329 0.34 -0.31 -24.57
C ALA A 329 0.70 -1.70 -24.04
N ARG A 330 -0.17 -2.68 -24.29
CA ARG A 330 0.01 -4.09 -23.93
C ARG A 330 1.37 -4.65 -24.39
N GLY A 331 1.78 -4.31 -25.62
CA GLY A 331 3.06 -4.76 -26.18
C GLY A 331 4.28 -4.30 -25.39
N ARG A 332 4.22 -3.11 -24.74
CA ARG A 332 5.32 -2.62 -23.90
C ARG A 332 5.43 -3.39 -22.59
N PHE A 333 4.31 -3.76 -21.96
CA PHE A 333 4.32 -4.63 -20.79
C PHE A 333 4.90 -6.01 -21.14
N ALA A 334 4.46 -6.59 -22.25
CA ALA A 334 5.02 -7.84 -22.76
C ALA A 334 6.52 -7.73 -23.00
N ALA A 335 6.98 -6.66 -23.68
CA ALA A 335 8.41 -6.45 -23.95
C ALA A 335 9.25 -6.35 -22.66
N GLN A 336 8.74 -5.68 -21.62
CA GLN A 336 9.44 -5.62 -20.34
C GLN A 336 9.44 -6.97 -19.61
N ALA A 337 8.32 -7.69 -19.60
CA ALA A 337 8.22 -9.01 -18.97
C ALA A 337 9.08 -10.06 -19.69
N ARG A 338 9.19 -9.99 -21.01
CA ARG A 338 10.04 -10.89 -21.84
C ARG A 338 11.53 -10.82 -21.50
N ARG A 339 11.99 -9.74 -20.87
CA ARG A 339 13.37 -9.68 -20.37
C ARG A 339 13.65 -10.78 -19.35
N TYR A 340 12.62 -11.22 -18.63
CA TYR A 340 12.72 -12.23 -17.56
C TYR A 340 12.04 -13.54 -17.96
N VAL A 341 10.95 -13.51 -18.73
CA VAL A 341 10.22 -14.69 -19.24
C VAL A 341 10.06 -14.55 -20.75
N PRO A 342 11.04 -14.99 -21.55
CA PRO A 342 11.06 -14.79 -23.01
C PRO A 342 9.88 -15.42 -23.75
N ALA A 343 9.31 -16.50 -23.22
CA ALA A 343 8.17 -17.22 -23.79
C ALA A 343 6.84 -16.43 -23.72
N LEU A 344 6.79 -15.28 -23.00
CA LEU A 344 5.60 -14.47 -22.85
C LEU A 344 5.36 -13.62 -24.10
N GLU A 345 4.13 -13.60 -24.58
CA GLU A 345 3.71 -12.80 -25.73
C GLU A 345 2.68 -11.72 -25.35
N ALA A 346 2.55 -10.69 -26.19
CA ALA A 346 1.54 -9.65 -25.97
C ALA A 346 0.11 -10.21 -26.05
N ALA A 347 -0.11 -11.27 -26.80
CA ALA A 347 -1.40 -11.97 -26.91
C ALA A 347 -1.82 -12.63 -25.59
N ASP A 348 -0.85 -13.02 -24.75
CA ASP A 348 -1.11 -13.68 -23.46
C ASP A 348 -1.69 -12.73 -22.41
N LEU A 349 -1.63 -11.41 -22.64
CA LEU A 349 -1.99 -10.40 -21.65
C LEU A 349 -3.43 -9.94 -21.80
N ARG A 350 -4.20 -9.99 -20.71
CA ARG A 350 -5.54 -9.40 -20.57
C ARG A 350 -5.49 -8.27 -19.56
N ARG A 351 -6.17 -7.18 -19.85
CA ARG A 351 -6.22 -6.02 -18.96
C ARG A 351 -7.06 -6.31 -17.72
N VAL A 352 -6.57 -5.87 -16.56
CA VAL A 352 -7.28 -5.94 -15.27
C VAL A 352 -7.36 -4.54 -14.63
N PRO A 353 -8.17 -4.37 -13.57
CA PRO A 353 -8.25 -3.10 -12.85
C PRO A 353 -6.88 -2.61 -12.36
N ALA A 354 -6.68 -1.30 -12.40
CA ALA A 354 -5.47 -0.66 -11.92
C ALA A 354 -5.43 -0.58 -10.38
N GLY A 355 -4.24 -0.43 -9.82
CA GLY A 355 -4.04 0.03 -8.45
C GLY A 355 -3.71 1.52 -8.41
N VAL A 356 -4.00 2.21 -7.31
CA VAL A 356 -3.56 3.59 -7.08
C VAL A 356 -2.71 3.65 -5.82
N ARG A 357 -1.49 4.19 -5.97
CA ARG A 357 -0.56 4.41 -4.85
C ARG A 357 -0.77 5.82 -4.30
N ALA A 358 -0.94 5.92 -2.98
CA ALA A 358 -0.92 7.18 -2.25
C ALA A 358 0.54 7.54 -1.95
N GLN A 359 1.16 8.33 -2.82
CA GLN A 359 2.53 8.78 -2.61
C GLN A 359 2.54 10.12 -1.91
N ALA A 360 3.07 10.16 -0.69
CA ALA A 360 3.30 11.42 -0.02
C ALA A 360 4.49 12.15 -0.63
N VAL A 361 4.28 13.43 -0.97
CA VAL A 361 5.28 14.30 -1.60
C VAL A 361 5.44 15.55 -0.76
N GLY A 362 6.64 15.79 -0.28
CA GLY A 362 7.01 16.98 0.47
C GLY A 362 6.95 18.23 -0.41
N ARG A 363 6.85 19.40 0.22
CA ARG A 363 6.81 20.70 -0.47
C ARG A 363 8.07 20.94 -1.32
N ASP A 364 9.19 20.36 -0.93
CA ASP A 364 10.47 20.38 -1.67
C ASP A 364 10.51 19.45 -2.87
N GLY A 365 9.47 18.62 -3.07
CA GLY A 365 9.38 17.60 -4.12
C GLY A 365 10.04 16.27 -3.78
N ALA A 366 10.45 16.05 -2.54
CA ALA A 366 10.94 14.77 -2.06
C ALA A 366 9.78 13.78 -1.95
N LEU A 367 10.01 12.55 -2.42
CA LEU A 367 9.11 11.43 -2.20
C LEU A 367 9.36 10.88 -0.79
N ILE A 368 8.32 10.86 0.04
CA ILE A 368 8.44 10.31 1.40
C ILE A 368 8.36 8.78 1.29
N ASP A 369 9.47 8.12 1.57
CA ASP A 369 9.59 6.68 1.41
C ASP A 369 9.20 5.88 2.67
N ASP A 370 9.38 6.42 3.87
CA ASP A 370 9.06 5.71 5.13
C ASP A 370 7.64 6.01 5.62
N PHE A 371 7.16 5.22 6.59
CA PHE A 371 5.91 5.50 7.29
C PHE A 371 6.01 6.83 8.04
N ARG A 372 4.93 7.61 7.96
CA ARG A 372 4.83 8.88 8.65
C ARG A 372 3.53 8.94 9.45
N ILE A 373 3.65 8.92 10.76
CA ILE A 373 2.55 8.95 11.73
C ILE A 373 2.79 10.17 12.62
N GLU A 374 1.83 11.07 12.69
CA GLU A 374 1.91 12.34 13.42
C GLU A 374 0.76 12.45 14.40
N THR A 375 1.04 12.93 15.60
CA THR A 375 0.02 13.24 16.61
C THR A 375 -0.04 14.74 16.82
N THR A 376 -1.24 15.29 16.77
CA THR A 376 -1.54 16.70 17.07
C THR A 376 -2.68 16.73 18.06
N GLY A 377 -2.37 17.03 19.32
CA GLY A 377 -3.32 16.94 20.42
C GLY A 377 -3.93 15.53 20.52
N ARG A 378 -5.23 15.43 20.39
CA ARG A 378 -5.99 14.16 20.53
C ARG A 378 -6.13 13.39 19.21
N VAL A 379 -5.52 13.86 18.11
CA VAL A 379 -5.62 13.27 16.79
C VAL A 379 -4.28 12.69 16.36
N THR A 380 -4.27 11.38 16.05
CA THR A 380 -3.13 10.69 15.44
C THR A 380 -3.45 10.41 13.97
N ALA A 381 -2.60 10.90 13.06
CA ALA A 381 -2.80 10.78 11.62
C ALA A 381 -1.71 9.92 10.97
N VAL A 382 -2.12 8.90 10.25
CA VAL A 382 -1.24 8.14 9.35
C VAL A 382 -1.11 8.94 8.05
N ARG A 383 -0.05 9.77 7.98
CA ARG A 383 0.20 10.73 6.87
C ARG A 383 0.75 10.05 5.62
N ASN A 384 1.52 8.99 5.80
CA ASN A 384 2.11 8.19 4.73
C ASN A 384 2.21 6.74 5.17
N ALA A 385 1.57 5.87 4.41
CA ALA A 385 1.68 4.42 4.58
C ALA A 385 1.90 3.76 3.20
N PRO A 386 3.13 3.89 2.64
CA PRO A 386 3.45 3.30 1.35
C PRO A 386 3.53 1.78 1.44
N SER A 387 3.64 1.09 0.30
CA SER A 387 4.00 -0.33 0.30
C SER A 387 5.29 -0.51 1.11
N PRO A 388 5.29 -1.39 2.11
CA PRO A 388 4.44 -2.58 2.34
C PRO A 388 3.35 -2.41 3.41
N ALA A 389 2.61 -1.31 3.45
CA ALA A 389 1.66 -1.03 4.53
C ALA A 389 0.64 -2.15 4.80
N ALA A 390 0.18 -2.86 3.76
CA ALA A 390 -0.74 -3.98 3.94
C ALA A 390 -0.07 -5.16 4.68
N THR A 391 1.16 -5.53 4.31
CA THR A 391 1.96 -6.51 5.05
C THR A 391 2.19 -6.08 6.50
N SER A 392 2.42 -4.78 6.70
CA SER A 392 2.80 -4.20 8.00
C SER A 392 1.60 -3.83 8.87
N CYS A 393 0.35 -4.01 8.43
CA CYS A 393 -0.83 -3.41 9.05
C CYS A 393 -0.99 -3.72 10.54
N LEU A 394 -0.74 -4.97 10.95
CA LEU A 394 -0.81 -5.38 12.34
C LEU A 394 0.32 -4.78 13.19
N ALA A 395 1.54 -4.70 12.64
CA ALA A 395 2.66 -4.04 13.31
C ALA A 395 2.52 -2.51 13.36
N ILE A 396 1.92 -1.90 12.32
CA ILE A 396 1.54 -0.48 12.35
C ILE A 396 0.53 -0.22 13.46
N ALA A 397 -0.43 -1.13 13.65
CA ALA A 397 -1.39 -1.04 14.74
C ALA A 397 -0.71 -1.11 16.11
N GLU A 398 0.19 -2.08 16.35
CA GLU A 398 1.01 -2.15 17.57
C GLU A 398 1.77 -0.83 17.81
N HIS A 399 2.40 -0.30 16.77
CA HIS A 399 3.19 0.95 16.85
C HIS A 399 2.34 2.18 17.16
N ILE A 400 1.13 2.29 16.60
CA ILE A 400 0.21 3.39 16.88
C ILE A 400 -0.33 3.29 18.29
N THR A 401 -0.83 2.11 18.70
CA THR A 401 -1.47 1.94 20.02
C THR A 401 -0.50 2.16 21.17
N ALA A 402 0.76 1.72 21.04
CA ALA A 402 1.80 1.96 22.04
C ALA A 402 2.07 3.47 22.26
N ARG A 403 1.98 4.29 21.21
CA ARG A 403 2.21 5.75 21.29
C ARG A 403 1.02 6.55 21.80
N LEU A 404 -0.19 5.97 21.81
CA LEU A 404 -1.36 6.65 22.37
C LEU A 404 -1.31 6.78 23.90
N ASP A 405 -0.41 6.03 24.57
CA ASP A 405 -0.20 6.10 26.03
C ASP A 405 0.81 7.18 26.42
N GLU A 406 1.56 7.70 25.45
CA GLU A 406 2.46 8.83 25.70
C GLU A 406 1.65 10.07 26.12
N PRO A 407 2.14 10.89 27.08
CA PRO A 407 1.51 12.14 27.44
C PRO A 407 1.29 13.01 26.21
N LEU A 408 0.16 13.74 26.20
CA LEU A 408 -0.08 14.74 25.14
C LEU A 408 1.02 15.79 25.17
N PRO A 409 1.67 16.10 24.04
CA PRO A 409 2.69 17.14 23.98
C PRO A 409 2.14 18.53 24.30
#